data_6791b02c4442926881463cc6fb953bde
#
_entry.id   6791b02c4442926881463cc6fb953bde
#
_cell.length_a   1.000
_cell.length_b   1.000
_cell.length_c   1.000
_cell.angle_alpha   90.00
_cell.angle_beta   90.00
_cell.angle_gamma   90.00
#
_symmetry.space_group_name_H-M   'P 1'
#
loop_
_entity.id
_entity.type
_entity.pdbx_description
1 polymer ?
#
loop_
_entity_poly.entity_id
_entity_poly.type
_entity_poly.pdbx_seq_one_letter_code
_entity_poly.pdbx_strand_id
1 'polypeptide(L)'
;ERLQKEVSKLYADNDVNPYMGCLPVLVQMPVLMALYQAISRTEILKSGSFLWMNLGERDPFFILPVVAAILTYATSKLTMMSQAEANSATKSMTYTMPIMILMMGINFPSALSLYWVASNAFSVGQTMLLNNPYKAIREREEAEAQAKAREKALKKAQNPKKKKKN
;
A
#
# COMPACT_ATOMS: atom_id res chain seq x y z
N GLU A 1 17.89 -13.08 -16.60
CA GLU A 1 18.20 -11.92 -17.45
C GLU A 1 17.16 -11.67 -18.55
N ARG A 2 16.69 -12.67 -19.30
CA ARG A 2 15.66 -12.51 -20.34
C ARG A 2 14.36 -11.95 -19.79
N LEU A 3 13.86 -12.52 -18.68
CA LEU A 3 12.60 -12.09 -18.03
C LEU A 3 12.66 -10.61 -17.59
N GLN A 4 13.79 -10.16 -17.02
CA GLN A 4 13.96 -8.77 -16.60
C GLN A 4 13.97 -7.81 -17.79
N LYS A 5 14.58 -8.20 -18.90
CA LYS A 5 14.60 -7.39 -20.14
C LYS A 5 13.22 -7.28 -20.76
N GLU A 6 12.43 -8.36 -20.78
CA GLU A 6 11.05 -8.35 -21.29
C GLU A 6 10.14 -7.52 -20.40
N VAL A 7 10.24 -7.64 -19.07
CA VAL A 7 9.48 -6.83 -18.12
C VAL A 7 9.85 -5.34 -18.24
N SER A 8 11.14 -5.02 -18.35
CA SER A 8 11.58 -3.63 -18.54
C SER A 8 11.07 -3.04 -19.87
N LYS A 9 11.07 -3.84 -20.93
CA LYS A 9 10.52 -3.44 -22.23
C LYS A 9 9.02 -3.23 -22.15
N LEU A 10 8.29 -4.10 -21.46
CA LEU A 10 6.84 -3.96 -21.27
C LEU A 10 6.48 -2.66 -20.51
N TYR A 11 7.26 -2.29 -19.50
CA TYR A 11 7.09 -1.02 -18.79
C TYR A 11 7.36 0.18 -19.71
N ALA A 12 8.41 0.11 -20.53
CA ALA A 12 8.75 1.16 -21.48
C ALA A 12 7.67 1.30 -22.58
N ASP A 13 7.18 0.20 -23.11
CA ASP A 13 6.14 0.17 -24.17
C ASP A 13 4.77 0.70 -23.69
N ASN A 14 4.53 0.71 -22.38
CA ASN A 14 3.30 1.22 -21.76
C ASN A 14 3.48 2.58 -21.05
N ASP A 15 4.60 3.26 -21.22
CA ASP A 15 4.94 4.54 -20.55
C ASP A 15 4.82 4.48 -19.01
N VAL A 16 4.98 3.29 -18.42
CA VAL A 16 4.91 3.08 -16.97
C VAL A 16 6.29 3.13 -16.35
N ASN A 17 6.51 4.12 -15.50
CA ASN A 17 7.77 4.22 -14.76
C ASN A 17 7.71 3.43 -13.44
N PRO A 18 8.45 2.31 -13.30
CA PRO A 18 8.45 1.50 -12.07
C PRO A 18 9.00 2.26 -10.85
N TYR A 19 9.82 3.29 -11.07
CA TYR A 19 10.41 4.10 -9.99
C TYR A 19 9.40 5.07 -9.35
N MET A 20 8.29 5.39 -10.01
CA MET A 20 7.21 6.21 -9.44
C MET A 20 6.59 5.57 -8.19
N GLY A 21 6.59 4.24 -8.10
CA GLY A 21 6.15 3.53 -6.90
C GLY A 21 7.05 3.72 -5.68
N CYS A 22 8.34 4.04 -5.88
CA CYS A 22 9.31 4.27 -4.81
C CYS A 22 9.41 5.75 -4.40
N LEU A 23 8.83 6.67 -5.16
CA LEU A 23 8.89 8.12 -4.90
C LEU A 23 8.40 8.50 -3.49
N PRO A 24 7.27 7.96 -2.97
CA PRO A 24 6.83 8.24 -1.61
C PRO A 24 7.87 7.89 -0.54
N VAL A 25 8.62 6.80 -0.73
CA VAL A 25 9.68 6.37 0.19
C VAL A 25 10.84 7.35 0.17
N LEU A 26 11.24 7.84 -1.00
CA LEU A 26 12.32 8.83 -1.15
C LEU A 26 11.96 10.16 -0.49
N VAL A 27 10.71 10.60 -0.60
CA VAL A 27 10.21 11.81 0.08
C VAL A 27 10.08 11.58 1.58
N GLN A 28 9.70 10.38 2.01
CA GLN A 28 9.51 10.02 3.42
C GLN A 28 10.82 10.01 4.20
N MET A 29 11.94 9.57 3.59
CA MET A 29 13.23 9.44 4.28
C MET A 29 13.74 10.75 4.90
N PRO A 30 13.79 11.89 4.20
CA PRO A 30 14.15 13.18 4.81
C PRO A 30 13.22 13.59 5.95
N VAL A 31 11.92 13.33 5.84
CA VAL A 31 10.94 13.64 6.89
C VAL A 31 11.22 12.84 8.16
N LEU A 32 11.48 11.52 8.01
CA LEU A 32 11.84 10.66 9.14
C LEU A 32 13.17 11.08 9.79
N MET A 33 14.17 11.44 8.98
CA MET A 33 15.46 11.93 9.49
C MET A 33 15.29 13.24 10.29
N ALA A 34 14.50 14.17 9.76
CA ALA A 34 14.21 15.43 10.44
C ALA A 34 13.47 15.20 11.76
N LEU A 35 12.46 14.34 11.76
CA LEU A 35 11.69 13.99 12.95
C LEU A 35 12.57 13.30 14.00
N TYR A 36 13.40 12.33 13.60
CA TYR A 36 14.34 11.66 14.48
C TYR A 36 15.35 12.64 15.10
N GLN A 37 15.90 13.56 14.30
CA GLN A 37 16.81 14.58 14.79
C GLN A 37 16.11 15.57 15.75
N ALA A 38 14.88 15.97 15.45
CA ALA A 38 14.10 16.84 16.33
C ALA A 38 13.87 16.19 17.71
N ILE A 39 13.46 14.91 17.73
CA ILE A 39 13.26 14.16 18.97
C ILE A 39 14.58 14.01 19.72
N SER A 40 15.67 13.67 19.03
CA SER A 40 16.97 13.42 19.66
C SER A 40 17.66 14.68 20.20
N ARG A 41 17.34 15.86 19.67
CA ARG A 41 17.99 17.13 20.04
C ARG A 41 17.15 18.01 20.98
N THR A 42 15.86 17.78 21.08
CA THR A 42 14.93 18.59 21.85
C THR A 42 14.67 17.92 23.21
N GLU A 43 15.17 18.50 24.29
CA GLU A 43 15.00 17.97 25.66
C GLU A 43 13.53 17.76 26.03
N ILE A 44 12.65 18.69 25.66
CA ILE A 44 11.19 18.61 25.91
C ILE A 44 10.59 17.39 25.24
N LEU A 45 11.04 17.02 24.03
CA LEU A 45 10.55 15.85 23.32
C LEU A 45 11.16 14.55 23.86
N LYS A 46 12.43 14.60 24.29
CA LYS A 46 13.09 13.46 24.94
C LYS A 46 12.43 13.05 26.24
N SER A 47 12.11 14.05 27.10
CA SER A 47 11.48 13.84 28.41
C SER A 47 9.94 13.84 28.33
N GLY A 48 9.37 14.15 27.17
CA GLY A 48 7.93 14.20 26.96
C GLY A 48 7.30 12.81 27.10
N SER A 49 6.27 12.71 27.93
CA SER A 49 5.48 11.48 28.06
C SER A 49 4.13 11.64 27.36
N PHE A 50 3.67 10.58 26.72
CA PHE A 50 2.36 10.50 26.11
C PHE A 50 1.74 9.13 26.42
N LEU A 51 0.58 9.12 27.07
CA LEU A 51 -0.08 7.92 27.58
C LEU A 51 0.88 7.13 28.52
N TRP A 52 1.33 5.97 28.10
CA TRP A 52 2.22 5.07 28.87
C TRP A 52 3.69 5.15 28.45
N MET A 53 4.04 5.96 27.47
CA MET A 53 5.36 5.97 26.85
C MET A 53 6.09 7.31 27.03
N ASN A 54 7.41 7.25 27.04
CA ASN A 54 8.28 8.39 26.83
C ASN A 54 8.59 8.53 25.35
N LEU A 55 8.37 9.73 24.79
CA LEU A 55 8.51 9.96 23.35
C LEU A 55 9.94 9.74 22.84
N GLY A 56 10.94 10.02 23.68
CA GLY A 56 12.36 9.83 23.35
C GLY A 56 12.86 8.40 23.53
N GLU A 57 12.10 7.52 24.17
CA GLU A 57 12.48 6.15 24.48
C GLU A 57 11.66 5.14 23.66
N ARG A 58 12.06 3.88 23.74
CA ARG A 58 11.29 2.78 23.11
C ARG A 58 9.96 2.58 23.83
N ASP A 59 8.95 2.15 23.09
CA ASP A 59 7.67 1.78 23.69
C ASP A 59 7.86 0.54 24.60
N PRO A 60 7.64 0.66 25.91
CA PRO A 60 7.89 -0.43 26.87
C PRO A 60 6.99 -1.65 26.64
N PHE A 61 5.81 -1.46 26.06
CA PHE A 61 4.84 -2.53 25.80
C PHE A 61 4.79 -2.98 24.33
N PHE A 62 5.56 -2.33 23.44
CA PHE A 62 5.56 -2.58 21.99
C PHE A 62 4.19 -2.44 21.31
N ILE A 63 3.24 -1.77 21.95
CA ILE A 63 1.88 -1.58 21.45
C ILE A 63 1.92 -0.74 20.17
N LEU A 64 2.64 0.38 20.17
CA LEU A 64 2.72 1.26 19.00
C LEU A 64 3.38 0.60 17.78
N PRO A 65 4.53 -0.08 17.91
CA PRO A 65 5.10 -0.83 16.78
C PRO A 65 4.14 -1.85 16.17
N VAL A 66 3.40 -2.58 17.01
CA VAL A 66 2.41 -3.56 16.53
C VAL A 66 1.25 -2.87 15.83
N VAL A 67 0.69 -1.82 16.42
CA VAL A 67 -0.41 -1.03 15.81
C VAL A 67 0.06 -0.39 14.51
N ALA A 68 1.28 0.17 14.46
CA ALA A 68 1.86 0.72 13.24
C ALA A 68 1.98 -0.33 12.13
N ALA A 69 2.45 -1.53 12.45
CA ALA A 69 2.54 -2.64 11.51
C ALA A 69 1.18 -3.09 10.98
N ILE A 70 0.17 -3.21 11.84
CA ILE A 70 -1.21 -3.56 11.47
C ILE A 70 -1.80 -2.49 10.54
N LEU A 71 -1.67 -1.22 10.88
CA LEU A 71 -2.16 -0.13 10.05
C LEU A 71 -1.40 -0.03 8.71
N THR A 72 -0.08 -0.27 8.71
CA THR A 72 0.71 -0.35 7.47
C THR A 72 0.23 -1.49 6.57
N TYR A 73 -0.07 -2.65 7.15
CA TYR A 73 -0.66 -3.76 6.40
C TYR A 73 -2.03 -3.40 5.82
N ALA A 74 -2.90 -2.77 6.62
CA ALA A 74 -4.22 -2.34 6.17
C ALA A 74 -4.11 -1.32 5.02
N THR A 75 -3.26 -0.30 5.15
CA THR A 75 -3.01 0.71 4.11
C THR A 75 -2.47 0.05 2.83
N SER A 76 -1.47 -0.83 2.94
CA SER A 76 -0.90 -1.55 1.80
C SER A 76 -1.93 -2.43 1.10
N LYS A 77 -2.78 -3.11 1.88
CA LYS A 77 -3.87 -3.94 1.34
C LYS A 77 -4.92 -3.11 0.59
N LEU A 78 -5.35 -1.99 1.17
CA LEU A 78 -6.30 -1.08 0.53
C LEU A 78 -5.73 -0.50 -0.78
N THR A 79 -4.47 -0.10 -0.78
CA THR A 79 -3.77 0.38 -1.98
C THR A 79 -3.68 -0.71 -3.05
N MET A 80 -3.37 -1.94 -2.66
CA MET A 80 -3.33 -3.08 -3.58
C MET A 80 -4.71 -3.38 -4.18
N MET A 81 -5.79 -3.29 -3.39
CA MET A 81 -7.16 -3.50 -3.86
C MET A 81 -7.61 -2.43 -4.87
N SER A 82 -7.12 -1.20 -4.74
CA SER A 82 -7.43 -0.11 -5.69
C SER A 82 -6.66 -0.20 -7.01
N GLN A 83 -5.59 -0.99 -7.10
CA GLN A 83 -4.82 -1.20 -8.33
C GLN A 83 -5.44 -2.30 -9.20
N ALA A 84 -5.48 -2.08 -10.53
CA ALA A 84 -6.10 -3.02 -11.48
C ALA A 84 -5.33 -4.35 -11.55
N GLU A 85 -3.99 -4.28 -11.52
CA GLU A 85 -3.11 -5.43 -11.57
C GLU A 85 -2.00 -5.27 -10.53
N ALA A 86 -2.15 -5.96 -9.40
CA ALA A 86 -1.08 -6.08 -8.43
C ALA A 86 -0.05 -7.11 -8.94
N ASN A 87 1.12 -6.64 -9.38
CA ASN A 87 2.22 -7.52 -9.76
C ASN A 87 2.80 -8.26 -8.55
N SER A 88 3.64 -9.26 -8.79
CA SER A 88 4.26 -10.07 -7.73
C SER A 88 5.08 -9.22 -6.73
N ALA A 89 5.74 -8.15 -7.21
CA ALA A 89 6.51 -7.24 -6.38
C ALA A 89 5.60 -6.46 -5.40
N THR A 90 4.48 -5.93 -5.88
CA THR A 90 3.49 -5.21 -5.04
C THR A 90 2.89 -6.13 -3.98
N LYS A 91 2.61 -7.39 -4.33
CA LYS A 91 2.13 -8.40 -3.37
C LYS A 91 3.18 -8.68 -2.29
N SER A 92 4.45 -8.86 -2.68
CA SER A 92 5.53 -9.06 -1.73
C SER A 92 5.69 -7.86 -0.78
N MET A 93 5.66 -6.64 -1.29
CA MET A 93 5.75 -5.42 -0.47
C MET A 93 4.62 -5.31 0.56
N THR A 94 3.41 -5.76 0.24
CA THR A 94 2.27 -5.74 1.17
C THR A 94 2.55 -6.49 2.47
N TYR A 95 3.37 -7.52 2.43
CA TYR A 95 3.75 -8.31 3.61
C TYR A 95 5.10 -7.88 4.20
N THR A 96 6.05 -7.53 3.35
CA THR A 96 7.42 -7.17 3.80
C THR A 96 7.45 -5.84 4.53
N MET A 97 6.69 -4.82 4.06
CA MET A 97 6.67 -3.49 4.66
C MET A 97 6.19 -3.49 6.12
N PRO A 98 5.06 -4.12 6.49
CA PRO A 98 4.63 -4.19 7.90
C PRO A 98 5.65 -4.84 8.83
N ILE A 99 6.32 -5.89 8.36
CA ILE A 99 7.37 -6.58 9.12
C ILE A 99 8.56 -5.65 9.36
N MET A 100 8.98 -4.92 8.32
CA MET A 100 10.07 -3.95 8.42
C MET A 100 9.71 -2.81 9.38
N ILE A 101 8.48 -2.29 9.33
CA ILE A 101 7.98 -1.25 10.25
C ILE A 101 7.96 -1.76 11.70
N LEU A 102 7.53 -3.01 11.92
CA LEU A 102 7.57 -3.62 13.24
C LEU A 102 9.00 -3.69 13.78
N MET A 103 9.94 -4.19 12.98
CA MET A 103 11.35 -4.29 13.35
C MET A 103 11.98 -2.93 13.65
N MET A 104 11.65 -1.92 12.84
CA MET A 104 12.06 -0.54 13.09
C MET A 104 11.44 0.00 14.37
N GLY A 105 10.14 -0.11 14.56
CA GLY A 105 9.42 0.45 15.69
C GLY A 105 9.89 -0.10 17.04
N ILE A 106 10.32 -1.36 17.10
CA ILE A 106 10.89 -1.97 18.30
C ILE A 106 12.24 -1.32 18.69
N ASN A 107 13.00 -0.82 17.71
CA ASN A 107 14.35 -0.31 17.92
C ASN A 107 14.44 1.22 18.02
N PHE A 108 13.43 1.93 17.57
CA PHE A 108 13.41 3.39 17.53
C PHE A 108 12.56 4.01 18.66
N PRO A 109 12.72 5.33 18.92
CA PRO A 109 11.88 6.06 19.88
C PRO A 109 10.38 5.94 19.59
N SER A 110 9.57 5.87 20.63
CA SER A 110 8.10 5.70 20.51
C SER A 110 7.41 6.83 19.76
N ALA A 111 7.98 8.05 19.79
CA ALA A 111 7.50 9.17 18.98
C ALA A 111 7.49 8.84 17.46
N LEU A 112 8.47 8.06 16.98
CA LEU A 112 8.53 7.66 15.58
C LEU A 112 7.42 6.67 15.25
N SER A 113 7.17 5.70 16.13
CA SER A 113 6.05 4.75 15.99
C SER A 113 4.70 5.45 16.07
N LEU A 114 4.55 6.45 16.95
CA LEU A 114 3.36 7.28 17.05
C LEU A 114 3.09 8.07 15.77
N TYR A 115 4.13 8.69 15.19
CA TYR A 115 4.04 9.33 13.87
C TYR A 115 3.56 8.34 12.80
N TRP A 116 4.09 7.12 12.79
CA TRP A 116 3.71 6.09 11.84
C TRP A 116 2.26 5.67 11.99
N VAL A 117 1.79 5.47 13.23
CA VAL A 117 0.38 5.17 13.54
C VAL A 117 -0.52 6.29 13.03
N ALA A 118 -0.22 7.55 13.36
CA ALA A 118 -1.01 8.70 12.95
C ALA A 118 -1.06 8.84 11.42
N SER A 119 0.10 8.71 10.76
CA SER A 119 0.22 8.79 9.30
C SER A 119 -0.58 7.69 8.58
N ASN A 120 -0.47 6.44 9.05
CA ASN A 120 -1.23 5.33 8.47
C ASN A 120 -2.73 5.44 8.75
N ALA A 121 -3.13 5.85 9.96
CA ALA A 121 -4.54 6.08 10.28
C ALA A 121 -5.15 7.15 9.37
N PHE A 122 -4.43 8.25 9.14
CA PHE A 122 -4.83 9.28 8.18
C PHE A 122 -4.92 8.72 6.76
N SER A 123 -3.94 7.93 6.31
CA SER A 123 -3.92 7.32 4.97
C SER A 123 -5.07 6.36 4.75
N VAL A 124 -5.44 5.55 5.75
CA VAL A 124 -6.61 4.68 5.70
C VAL A 124 -7.88 5.51 5.54
N GLY A 125 -8.04 6.54 6.38
CA GLY A 125 -9.19 7.45 6.30
C GLY A 125 -9.30 8.14 4.94
N GLN A 126 -8.19 8.68 4.43
CA GLN A 126 -8.13 9.32 3.12
C GLN A 126 -8.48 8.35 1.99
N THR A 127 -7.92 7.15 2.02
CA THR A 127 -8.20 6.13 0.98
C THR A 127 -9.66 5.72 0.98
N MET A 128 -10.28 5.56 2.15
CA MET A 128 -11.69 5.22 2.26
C MET A 128 -12.62 6.34 1.79
N LEU A 129 -12.25 7.60 2.05
CA LEU A 129 -13.08 8.76 1.70
C LEU A 129 -12.93 9.14 0.23
N LEU A 130 -11.71 9.18 -0.29
CA LEU A 130 -11.42 9.68 -1.63
C LEU A 130 -11.39 8.58 -2.70
N ASN A 131 -10.82 7.44 -2.37
CA ASN A 131 -10.58 6.33 -3.31
C ASN A 131 -11.17 5.04 -2.76
N ASN A 132 -12.47 5.00 -2.52
CA ASN A 132 -13.13 3.82 -1.95
C ASN A 132 -12.79 2.56 -2.78
N PRO A 133 -11.91 1.66 -2.27
CA PRO A 133 -11.45 0.50 -3.02
C PRO A 133 -12.57 -0.49 -3.34
N TYR A 134 -13.59 -0.55 -2.51
CA TYR A 134 -14.77 -1.41 -2.73
C TYR A 134 -15.60 -0.94 -3.93
N LYS A 135 -15.70 0.38 -4.14
CA LYS A 135 -16.37 0.93 -5.32
C LYS A 135 -15.57 0.59 -6.58
N ALA A 136 -14.25 0.76 -6.54
CA ALA A 136 -13.38 0.43 -7.66
C ALA A 136 -13.43 -1.06 -8.04
N ILE A 137 -13.49 -1.96 -7.06
CA ILE A 137 -13.63 -3.41 -7.30
C ILE A 137 -14.97 -3.70 -7.99
N ARG A 138 -16.07 -3.15 -7.45
CA ARG A 138 -17.40 -3.38 -8.03
C ARG A 138 -17.50 -2.89 -9.46
N GLU A 139 -17.00 -1.71 -9.77
CA GLU A 139 -16.98 -1.17 -11.13
C GLU A 139 -16.18 -2.05 -12.09
N ARG A 140 -15.08 -2.66 -11.63
CA ARG A 140 -14.29 -3.62 -12.43
C ARG A 140 -15.04 -4.93 -12.66
N GLU A 141 -15.66 -5.49 -11.65
CA GLU A 141 -16.46 -6.72 -11.77
C GLU A 141 -17.61 -6.52 -12.74
N GLU A 142 -18.28 -5.37 -12.67
CA GLU A 142 -19.34 -5.00 -13.62
C GLU A 142 -18.81 -4.84 -15.07
N ALA A 143 -17.64 -4.20 -15.23
CA ALA A 143 -17.00 -4.04 -16.54
C ALA A 143 -16.54 -5.38 -17.12
N GLU A 144 -15.97 -6.27 -16.32
CA GLU A 144 -15.60 -7.63 -16.75
C GLU A 144 -16.82 -8.46 -17.11
N ALA A 145 -17.90 -8.38 -16.33
CA ALA A 145 -19.14 -9.08 -16.65
C ALA A 145 -19.74 -8.61 -17.98
N GLN A 146 -19.72 -7.30 -18.22
CA GLN A 146 -20.16 -6.72 -19.50
C GLN A 146 -19.26 -7.15 -20.67
N ALA A 147 -17.94 -7.17 -20.48
CA ALA A 147 -16.99 -7.63 -21.51
C ALA A 147 -17.23 -9.11 -21.87
N LYS A 148 -17.39 -9.97 -20.87
CA LYS A 148 -17.71 -11.39 -21.06
C LYS A 148 -19.07 -11.59 -21.75
N ALA A 149 -20.07 -10.76 -21.42
CA ALA A 149 -21.38 -10.81 -22.08
C ALA A 149 -21.29 -10.38 -23.56
N ARG A 150 -20.53 -9.32 -23.86
CA ARG A 150 -20.26 -8.88 -25.23
C ARG A 150 -19.53 -9.95 -26.04
N GLU A 151 -18.50 -10.57 -25.48
CA GLU A 151 -17.74 -11.65 -26.14
C GLU A 151 -18.65 -12.85 -26.46
N LYS A 152 -19.50 -13.26 -25.50
CA LYS A 152 -20.48 -14.32 -25.71
C LYS A 152 -21.49 -13.96 -26.81
N ALA A 153 -21.94 -12.71 -26.85
CA ALA A 153 -22.86 -12.23 -27.89
C ALA A 153 -22.20 -12.25 -29.28
N LEU A 154 -20.94 -11.79 -29.38
CA LEU A 154 -20.16 -11.83 -30.62
C LEU A 154 -19.93 -13.27 -31.11
N LYS A 155 -19.54 -14.19 -30.21
CA LYS A 155 -19.38 -15.62 -30.56
C LYS A 155 -20.69 -16.26 -31.02
N LYS A 156 -21.84 -15.87 -30.44
CA LYS A 156 -23.15 -16.30 -30.88
C LYS A 156 -23.53 -15.73 -32.30
N ALA A 157 -23.17 -14.48 -32.56
CA ALA A 157 -23.40 -13.83 -33.84
C ALA A 157 -22.53 -14.44 -34.97
N GLN A 158 -21.27 -14.75 -34.65
CA GLN A 158 -20.33 -15.36 -35.59
C GLN A 158 -20.62 -16.85 -35.91
N ASN A 159 -21.37 -17.56 -35.06
CA ASN A 159 -21.66 -18.99 -35.22
C ASN A 159 -23.17 -19.29 -35.19
N PRO A 160 -23.96 -18.80 -36.18
CA PRO A 160 -25.40 -18.97 -36.20
C PRO A 160 -25.86 -20.41 -36.50
N LYS A 161 -24.95 -21.31 -36.99
CA LYS A 161 -25.29 -22.66 -37.42
C LYS A 161 -25.63 -23.67 -36.32
N LYS A 162 -25.40 -23.36 -35.03
CA LYS A 162 -25.76 -24.27 -33.92
C LYS A 162 -27.23 -24.21 -33.48
N LYS A 163 -28.05 -23.33 -34.04
CA LYS A 163 -29.45 -23.13 -33.64
C LYS A 163 -30.48 -23.90 -34.50
N LYS A 164 -30.02 -24.74 -35.43
CA LYS A 164 -30.92 -25.54 -36.31
C LYS A 164 -30.69 -27.05 -36.15
N LYS A 165 -30.62 -27.56 -34.93
CA LYS A 165 -30.72 -28.98 -34.63
C LYS A 165 -31.42 -29.17 -33.30
N ASN A 166 -32.70 -28.91 -33.29
CA ASN A 166 -33.74 -29.54 -32.46
C ASN A 166 -35.05 -29.35 -33.15
#